data_c4f1114808814fd61ece1b03f35bf631
#
_entry.id   c4f1114808814fd61ece1b03f35bf631
#
_cell.length_a   1.000
_cell.length_b   1.000
_cell.length_c   1.000
_cell.angle_alpha   90.00
_cell.angle_beta   90.00
_cell.angle_gamma   90.00
#
_symmetry.space_group_name_H-M   'P 1'
#
loop_
_entity.id
_entity.type
_entity.pdbx_description
1 polymer ?
#
loop_
_entity_poly.entity_id
_entity_poly.type
_entity_poly.pdbx_seq_one_letter_code
_entity_poly.pdbx_strand_id
1 'polypeptide(L)'
;MRKKALIVDDNKNNLMLEKDLLEVAGFEVFTAEDAASGIALARKEKPDIIIMDMRLPDMRGSEAAKILLLDNETRNIPIVFVTASVLAEGIEEIKAIPNAVFIGKPINTRTFAKEVKRFMK
;
A
#
# COMPACT_ATOMS: atom_id res chain seq x y z
N MET A 1 10.62 17.49 -6.63
CA MET A 1 10.84 16.49 -5.57
C MET A 1 10.15 15.18 -5.93
N ARG A 2 10.75 14.08 -5.54
CA ARG A 2 10.14 12.78 -5.80
C ARG A 2 8.94 12.55 -4.88
N LYS A 3 7.94 11.90 -5.41
CA LYS A 3 6.85 11.39 -4.59
C LYS A 3 7.35 10.20 -3.78
N LYS A 4 6.85 10.05 -2.58
CA LYS A 4 7.21 8.95 -1.67
C LYS A 4 6.15 7.88 -1.69
N ALA A 5 6.56 6.62 -1.82
CA ALA A 5 5.68 5.47 -1.74
C ALA A 5 6.16 4.54 -0.62
N LEU A 6 5.24 4.04 0.17
CA LEU A 6 5.52 3.03 1.18
C LEU A 6 4.88 1.73 0.75
N ILE A 7 5.66 0.65 0.72
CA ILE A 7 5.16 -0.68 0.39
C ILE A 7 5.22 -1.55 1.63
N VAL A 8 4.10 -2.15 2.00
CA VAL A 8 4.00 -3.05 3.16
C VAL A 8 3.60 -4.42 2.65
N ASP A 9 4.52 -5.37 2.64
CA ASP A 9 4.32 -6.72 2.15
C ASP A 9 5.35 -7.65 2.80
N ASP A 10 4.93 -8.78 3.33
CA ASP A 10 5.85 -9.73 3.96
C ASP A 10 6.52 -10.68 2.97
N ASN A 11 6.06 -10.73 1.73
CA ASN A 11 6.69 -11.54 0.69
C ASN A 11 7.79 -10.72 0.03
N LYS A 12 9.03 -11.12 0.27
CA LYS A 12 10.19 -10.36 -0.21
C LYS A 12 10.24 -10.24 -1.73
N ASN A 13 9.81 -11.26 -2.46
CA ASN A 13 9.82 -11.21 -3.92
C ASN A 13 8.84 -10.17 -4.44
N ASN A 14 7.63 -10.13 -3.88
CA ASN A 14 6.64 -9.13 -4.25
C ASN A 14 7.11 -7.73 -3.88
N LEU A 15 7.67 -7.60 -2.68
CA LEU A 15 8.17 -6.33 -2.18
C LEU A 15 9.23 -5.75 -3.10
N MET A 16 10.21 -6.58 -3.50
CA MET A 16 11.29 -6.15 -4.39
C MET A 16 10.78 -5.79 -5.77
N LEU A 17 9.86 -6.57 -6.31
CA LEU A 17 9.28 -6.29 -7.62
C LEU A 17 8.56 -4.95 -7.62
N GLU A 18 7.68 -4.74 -6.66
CA GLU A 18 6.91 -3.50 -6.57
C GLU A 18 7.83 -2.30 -6.33
N LYS A 19 8.82 -2.47 -5.48
CA LYS A 19 9.82 -1.43 -5.22
C LYS A 19 10.54 -1.02 -6.50
N ASP A 20 11.05 -2.01 -7.25
CA ASP A 20 11.79 -1.74 -8.47
C ASP A 20 10.92 -1.01 -9.49
N LEU A 21 9.68 -1.45 -9.66
CA LEU A 21 8.75 -0.82 -10.61
C LEU A 21 8.46 0.64 -10.23
N LEU A 22 8.29 0.93 -8.95
CA LEU A 22 7.99 2.28 -8.52
C LEU A 22 9.24 3.17 -8.56
N GLU A 23 10.41 2.64 -8.25
CA GLU A 23 11.66 3.41 -8.36
C GLU A 23 11.94 3.81 -9.81
N VAL A 24 11.74 2.89 -10.75
CA VAL A 24 11.88 3.20 -12.17
C VAL A 24 10.91 4.31 -12.59
N ALA A 25 9.74 4.33 -11.98
CA ALA A 25 8.72 5.35 -12.28
C ALA A 25 8.98 6.70 -11.58
N GLY A 26 10.05 6.80 -10.79
CA GLY A 26 10.45 8.06 -10.18
C GLY A 26 10.10 8.24 -8.72
N PHE A 27 9.56 7.21 -8.06
CA PHE A 27 9.24 7.28 -6.63
C PHE A 27 10.47 7.08 -5.76
N GLU A 28 10.46 7.72 -4.61
CA GLU A 28 11.31 7.35 -3.49
C GLU A 28 10.54 6.31 -2.69
N VAL A 29 11.09 5.10 -2.53
CA VAL A 29 10.34 3.97 -1.98
C VAL A 29 10.86 3.56 -0.62
N PHE A 30 9.93 3.41 0.33
CA PHE A 30 10.18 2.85 1.66
C PHE A 30 9.46 1.51 1.74
N THR A 31 10.02 0.56 2.48
CA THR A 31 9.45 -0.79 2.57
C THR A 31 9.31 -1.23 4.02
N ALA A 32 8.30 -2.04 4.27
CA ALA A 32 8.08 -2.68 5.56
C ALA A 32 7.54 -4.09 5.34
N GLU A 33 7.87 -5.01 6.23
CA GLU A 33 7.45 -6.41 6.08
C GLU A 33 6.31 -6.79 7.01
N ASP A 34 5.88 -5.90 7.87
CA ASP A 34 4.71 -6.12 8.73
C ASP A 34 3.94 -4.81 8.92
N ALA A 35 2.76 -4.91 9.49
CA ALA A 35 1.90 -3.74 9.63
C ALA A 35 2.45 -2.74 10.65
N ALA A 36 2.99 -3.21 11.76
CA ALA A 36 3.53 -2.33 12.78
C ALA A 36 4.65 -1.44 12.24
N SER A 37 5.61 -2.04 11.52
CA SER A 37 6.69 -1.29 10.88
C SER A 37 6.16 -0.35 9.81
N GLY A 38 5.16 -0.79 9.05
CA GLY A 38 4.54 0.03 8.02
C GLY A 38 3.87 1.25 8.59
N ILE A 39 3.11 1.09 9.67
CA ILE A 39 2.44 2.21 10.34
C ILE A 39 3.48 3.20 10.89
N ALA A 40 4.54 2.71 11.51
CA ALA A 40 5.61 3.56 12.03
C ALA A 40 6.27 4.37 10.93
N LEU A 41 6.56 3.73 9.77
CA LEU A 41 7.14 4.41 8.62
C LEU A 41 6.18 5.43 8.03
N ALA A 42 4.90 5.12 7.96
CA ALA A 42 3.91 6.06 7.45
C ALA A 42 3.87 7.34 8.29
N ARG A 43 3.95 7.20 9.59
CA ARG A 43 3.97 8.36 10.50
C ARG A 43 5.25 9.18 10.35
N LYS A 44 6.38 8.50 10.19
CA LYS A 44 7.69 9.17 10.10
C LYS A 44 7.90 9.83 8.75
N GLU A 45 7.65 9.10 7.67
CA GLU A 45 7.98 9.55 6.32
C GLU A 45 6.84 10.29 5.62
N LYS A 46 5.62 10.10 6.07
CA LYS A 46 4.41 10.71 5.50
C LYS A 46 4.39 10.54 3.98
N PRO A 47 4.34 9.28 3.50
CA PRO A 47 4.38 9.03 2.06
C PRO A 47 3.17 9.60 1.35
N ASP A 48 3.30 9.77 0.05
CA ASP A 48 2.21 10.24 -0.80
C ASP A 48 1.22 9.13 -1.12
N ILE A 49 1.64 7.88 -1.00
CA ILE A 49 0.80 6.72 -1.23
C ILE A 49 1.35 5.51 -0.46
N ILE A 50 0.45 4.64 -0.03
CA ILE A 50 0.80 3.38 0.63
C ILE A 50 0.28 2.23 -0.22
N ILE A 51 1.15 1.27 -0.52
CA ILE A 51 0.79 0.01 -1.17
C ILE A 51 0.84 -1.05 -0.09
N MET A 52 -0.28 -1.73 0.17
CA MET A 52 -0.40 -2.60 1.33
C MET A 52 -1.01 -3.94 0.97
N ASP A 53 -0.36 -5.02 1.41
CA ASP A 53 -0.93 -6.35 1.31
C ASP A 53 -2.06 -6.50 2.33
N MET A 54 -3.09 -7.26 1.98
CA MET A 54 -4.19 -7.56 2.89
C MET A 54 -3.80 -8.54 3.98
N ARG A 55 -2.85 -9.42 3.72
CA ARG A 55 -2.40 -10.44 4.68
C ARG A 55 -0.99 -10.13 5.14
N LEU A 56 -0.89 -9.61 6.33
CA LEU A 56 0.38 -9.32 6.96
C LEU A 56 0.55 -10.23 8.18
N PRO A 57 1.78 -10.47 8.63
CA PRO A 57 1.99 -11.45 9.71
C PRO A 57 1.39 -11.04 11.05
N ASP A 58 1.26 -9.75 11.31
CA ASP A 58 0.80 -9.25 12.60
C ASP A 58 -0.64 -8.76 12.61
N MET A 59 -1.20 -8.40 11.44
CA MET A 59 -2.62 -8.03 11.34
C MET A 59 -3.03 -7.96 9.88
N ARG A 60 -4.33 -7.83 9.62
CA ARG A 60 -4.81 -7.65 8.27
C ARG A 60 -4.53 -6.23 7.79
N GLY A 61 -4.30 -6.07 6.48
CA GLY A 61 -4.08 -4.74 5.89
C GLY A 61 -5.23 -3.78 6.16
N SER A 62 -6.47 -4.27 6.13
CA SER A 62 -7.64 -3.45 6.45
C SER A 62 -7.61 -2.91 7.88
N GLU A 63 -7.11 -3.71 8.82
CA GLU A 63 -6.96 -3.27 10.20
C GLU A 63 -5.89 -2.19 10.33
N ALA A 64 -4.76 -2.38 9.65
CA ALA A 64 -3.70 -1.37 9.62
C ALA A 64 -4.21 -0.06 9.01
N ALA A 65 -5.00 -0.15 7.96
CA ALA A 65 -5.58 1.04 7.34
C ALA A 65 -6.50 1.81 8.29
N LYS A 66 -7.28 1.09 9.09
CA LYS A 66 -8.13 1.73 10.10
C LYS A 66 -7.32 2.50 11.13
N ILE A 67 -6.19 1.94 11.55
CA ILE A 67 -5.27 2.62 12.46
C ILE A 67 -4.75 3.91 11.83
N LEU A 68 -4.35 3.83 10.56
CA LEU A 68 -3.86 5.01 9.83
C LEU A 68 -4.94 6.09 9.69
N LEU A 69 -6.20 5.70 9.51
CA LEU A 69 -7.32 6.64 9.41
C LEU A 69 -7.59 7.39 10.71
N LEU A 70 -7.25 6.79 11.84
CA LEU A 70 -7.46 7.42 13.15
C LEU A 70 -6.37 8.44 13.51
N ASP A 71 -5.29 8.47 12.75
CA ASP A 71 -4.16 9.37 13.00
C ASP A 71 -4.26 10.57 12.06
N ASN A 72 -4.28 11.77 12.63
CA ASN A 72 -4.38 13.00 11.84
C ASN A 72 -3.26 13.16 10.82
N GLU A 73 -2.09 12.58 11.07
CA GLU A 73 -0.95 12.70 10.18
C GLU A 73 -0.99 11.75 8.99
N THR A 74 -1.76 10.66 9.08
CA THR A 74 -1.78 9.63 8.04
C THR A 74 -3.15 9.41 7.41
N ARG A 75 -4.21 9.96 7.97
CA ARG A 75 -5.58 9.63 7.54
C ARG A 75 -5.91 10.00 6.09
N ASN A 76 -5.19 10.95 5.52
CA ASN A 76 -5.45 11.40 4.15
C ASN A 76 -4.54 10.75 3.12
N ILE A 77 -3.65 9.84 3.53
CA ILE A 77 -2.75 9.16 2.61
C ILE A 77 -3.54 8.10 1.84
N PRO A 78 -3.55 8.13 0.50
CA PRO A 78 -4.25 7.09 -0.27
C PRO A 78 -3.58 5.73 -0.10
N ILE A 79 -4.40 4.67 -0.05
CA ILE A 79 -3.94 3.31 0.15
C ILE A 79 -4.38 2.45 -1.02
N VAL A 80 -3.41 1.74 -1.62
CA VAL A 80 -3.67 0.73 -2.64
C VAL A 80 -3.44 -0.63 -2.01
N PHE A 81 -4.50 -1.41 -1.86
CA PHE A 81 -4.34 -2.78 -1.39
C PHE A 81 -3.99 -3.68 -2.55
N VAL A 82 -3.01 -4.55 -2.36
CA VAL A 82 -2.65 -5.57 -3.34
C VAL A 82 -3.05 -6.91 -2.75
N THR A 83 -3.99 -7.60 -3.41
CA THR A 83 -4.60 -8.78 -2.84
C THR A 83 -4.64 -9.93 -3.84
N ALA A 84 -4.39 -11.15 -3.35
CA ALA A 84 -4.45 -12.35 -4.18
C ALA A 84 -5.89 -12.79 -4.50
N SER A 85 -6.86 -12.30 -3.74
CA SER A 85 -8.26 -12.73 -3.92
C SER A 85 -9.20 -11.54 -3.89
N VAL A 86 -9.63 -11.12 -5.08
CA VAL A 86 -10.59 -10.02 -5.23
C VAL A 86 -12.01 -10.46 -4.92
N LEU A 87 -12.26 -11.76 -4.84
CA LEU A 87 -13.59 -12.29 -4.53
C LEU A 87 -13.74 -12.66 -3.07
N ALA A 88 -12.69 -12.56 -2.28
CA ALA A 88 -12.74 -12.91 -0.88
C ALA A 88 -13.28 -11.77 -0.04
N GLU A 89 -13.54 -12.09 1.21
CA GLU A 89 -14.17 -11.22 2.21
C GLU A 89 -13.47 -9.89 2.44
N GLY A 90 -12.23 -9.70 2.04
CA GLY A 90 -11.53 -8.44 2.24
C GLY A 90 -12.03 -7.27 1.40
N ILE A 91 -12.73 -7.53 0.29
CA ILE A 91 -13.18 -6.48 -0.63
C ILE A 91 -14.17 -5.51 0.04
N GLU A 92 -15.11 -6.04 0.82
CA GLU A 92 -16.06 -5.20 1.51
C GLU A 92 -15.38 -4.29 2.52
N GLU A 93 -14.35 -4.80 3.19
CA GLU A 93 -13.57 -3.99 4.13
C GLU A 93 -12.84 -2.86 3.41
N ILE A 94 -12.27 -3.14 2.23
CA ILE A 94 -11.57 -2.13 1.44
C ILE A 94 -12.54 -1.04 0.98
N LYS A 95 -13.71 -1.44 0.52
CA LYS A 95 -14.72 -0.49 0.05
C LYS A 95 -15.19 0.47 1.15
N ALA A 96 -15.13 0.03 2.39
CA ALA A 96 -15.53 0.85 3.53
C ALA A 96 -14.45 1.86 3.94
N ILE A 97 -13.24 1.77 3.38
CA ILE A 97 -12.13 2.64 3.73
C ILE A 97 -12.05 3.78 2.72
N PRO A 98 -12.21 5.05 3.16
CA PRO A 98 -12.02 6.17 2.26
C PRO A 98 -10.56 6.24 1.77
N ASN A 99 -10.36 6.73 0.57
CA ASN A 99 -9.04 6.84 -0.06
C ASN A 99 -8.36 5.48 -0.28
N ALA A 100 -9.13 4.42 -0.48
CA ALA A 100 -8.57 3.09 -0.72
C ALA A 100 -9.12 2.48 -2.01
N VAL A 101 -8.23 1.82 -2.73
CA VAL A 101 -8.58 0.98 -3.90
C VAL A 101 -7.80 -0.32 -3.78
N PHE A 102 -8.07 -1.27 -4.66
CA PHE A 102 -7.32 -2.52 -4.66
C PHE A 102 -6.84 -2.88 -6.06
N ILE A 103 -5.74 -3.63 -6.09
CA ILE A 103 -5.17 -4.22 -7.30
C ILE A 103 -5.03 -5.72 -7.02
N GLY A 104 -5.49 -6.55 -7.97
CA GLY A 104 -5.37 -8.00 -7.83
C GLY A 104 -3.96 -8.50 -8.12
N LYS A 105 -3.54 -9.55 -7.42
CA LYS A 105 -2.29 -10.26 -7.71
C LYS A 105 -2.57 -11.37 -8.74
N PRO A 106 -1.63 -11.69 -9.61
CA PRO A 106 -0.33 -11.04 -9.76
C PRO A 106 -0.47 -9.67 -10.41
N ILE A 107 0.39 -8.74 -10.01
CA ILE A 107 0.34 -7.39 -10.56
C ILE A 107 0.77 -7.41 -12.03
N ASN A 108 0.22 -6.47 -12.80
CA ASN A 108 0.66 -6.29 -14.17
C ASN A 108 1.85 -5.32 -14.15
N THR A 109 3.05 -5.84 -14.45
CA THR A 109 4.27 -5.04 -14.33
C THR A 109 4.31 -3.86 -15.29
N ARG A 110 3.53 -3.89 -16.37
CA ARG A 110 3.50 -2.80 -17.34
C ARG A 110 2.61 -1.64 -16.89
N THR A 111 1.61 -1.91 -16.07
CA THR A 111 0.61 -0.90 -15.69
C THR A 111 0.63 -0.54 -14.22
N PHE A 112 1.34 -1.29 -13.38
CA PHE A 112 1.32 -1.12 -11.93
C PHE A 112 1.62 0.33 -11.53
N ALA A 113 2.75 0.87 -11.98
CA ALA A 113 3.14 2.23 -11.61
C ALA A 113 2.14 3.28 -12.10
N LYS A 114 1.56 3.07 -13.29
CA LYS A 114 0.54 3.99 -13.81
C LYS A 114 -0.72 3.97 -12.95
N GLU A 115 -1.14 2.80 -12.51
CA GLU A 115 -2.32 2.65 -11.64
C GLU A 115 -2.09 3.33 -10.31
N VAL A 116 -0.90 3.14 -9.73
CA VAL A 116 -0.52 3.79 -8.48
C VAL A 116 -0.56 5.32 -8.63
N LYS A 117 0.06 5.84 -9.69
CA LYS A 117 0.07 7.29 -9.94
C LYS A 117 -1.31 7.85 -10.15
N ARG A 118 -2.16 7.11 -10.86
CA ARG A 118 -3.53 7.55 -11.12
C ARG A 118 -4.31 7.73 -9.84
N PHE A 119 -4.12 6.81 -8.90
CA PHE A 119 -4.84 6.87 -7.63
C PHE A 119 -4.33 7.97 -6.70
N MET A 120 -3.09 8.39 -6.86
CA MET A 120 -2.50 9.42 -6.01
C MET A 120 -3.13 10.81 -6.18
N LYS A 121 -3.83 11.04 -7.22
CA LYS A 121 -4.42 12.36 -7.47
C LYS A 121 -5.41 12.77 -6.38
#